data_4f1dce8b95b5d702f400a7bf789bc967
#
_entry.id   4f1dce8b95b5d702f400a7bf789bc967
#
_cell.length_a   1.000
_cell.length_b   1.000
_cell.length_c   1.000
_cell.angle_alpha   90.00
_cell.angle_beta   90.00
_cell.angle_gamma   90.00
#
_symmetry.space_group_name_H-M   'P 1'
#
loop_
_entity.id
_entity.type
_entity.pdbx_description
1 polymer ?
#
loop_
_entity_poly.entity_id
_entity_poly.type
_entity_poly.pdbx_seq_one_letter_code
_entity_poly.pdbx_strand_id
1 'polypeptide(L)'
;MDTPAKGTSSKPGAPPARKGWRRLSSRLGTSFGLYGGTSLIAGYLSIIVLIPIAAVAAHGVSLSIHTQGWGAAFWHWHFSAGFGTFWFDVTQPAAISAIRLSLWLSLSVAAINAVMGVAIAWVLVRDKFPGKWFLEAFIDLPFALPTIVVGVVLLFLYGTASPLKIDLFETWMGLMIALLFVTLPFSVRAVQPVLASLDGESEAAAKSLGAGGIRTFVWVVLPSLWPAVLGGFGLAFARAIGEFGSISLIAGGLGRTTTASNYIYNLTQGFLWTNAAAVSTALLVLSLLILIATNVLARRIQRRLAP
;
A
#
# COMPACT_ATOMS: atom_id res chain seq x y z
N MET A 1 -18.86 73.15 -54.55
CA MET A 1 -19.53 71.98 -54.02
C MET A 1 -18.55 71.35 -53.01
N ASP A 2 -18.78 71.71 -51.78
CA ASP A 2 -17.84 71.48 -50.67
C ASP A 2 -18.09 70.14 -50.05
N THR A 3 -17.03 69.42 -49.82
CA THR A 3 -17.01 68.22 -48.96
C THR A 3 -16.40 68.57 -47.62
N PRO A 4 -17.05 68.25 -46.48
CA PRO A 4 -16.51 68.61 -45.17
C PRO A 4 -15.53 67.55 -44.66
N ALA A 5 -14.47 68.04 -44.01
CA ALA A 5 -13.41 67.35 -43.39
C ALA A 5 -13.87 66.41 -42.18
N LYS A 6 -13.37 65.21 -42.14
CA LYS A 6 -13.52 64.30 -40.99
C LYS A 6 -12.63 64.73 -39.84
N GLY A 7 -13.25 65.13 -38.75
CA GLY A 7 -12.55 65.32 -37.45
C GLY A 7 -12.00 64.04 -36.84
N THR A 8 -10.73 64.04 -36.55
CA THR A 8 -10.03 62.95 -35.78
C THR A 8 -10.31 63.13 -34.30
N SER A 9 -11.13 62.24 -33.72
CA SER A 9 -11.36 62.15 -32.30
C SER A 9 -10.16 61.38 -31.65
N SER A 10 -9.32 62.12 -30.95
CA SER A 10 -8.28 61.51 -30.08
C SER A 10 -8.93 60.93 -28.83
N LYS A 11 -8.84 59.60 -28.69
CA LYS A 11 -9.21 58.89 -27.45
C LYS A 11 -8.21 59.27 -26.34
N PRO A 12 -8.68 59.51 -25.10
CA PRO A 12 -7.78 59.74 -23.95
C PRO A 12 -6.96 58.50 -23.65
N GLY A 13 -5.67 58.66 -23.44
CA GLY A 13 -4.70 57.61 -23.14
C GLY A 13 -5.07 56.84 -21.88
N ALA A 14 -5.09 55.50 -21.99
CA ALA A 14 -5.28 54.62 -20.86
C ALA A 14 -4.10 54.76 -19.85
N PRO A 15 -4.36 54.75 -18.53
CA PRO A 15 -3.32 54.88 -17.54
C PRO A 15 -2.33 53.69 -17.62
N PRO A 16 -1.03 53.93 -17.31
CA PRO A 16 -0.02 52.85 -17.41
C PRO A 16 -0.35 51.72 -16.47
N ALA A 17 -0.42 50.50 -17.03
CA ALA A 17 -0.74 49.29 -16.31
C ALA A 17 0.29 49.07 -15.17
N ARG A 18 -0.18 48.99 -13.93
CA ARG A 18 0.57 48.61 -12.72
C ARG A 18 1.04 47.15 -12.82
N LYS A 19 2.01 46.87 -13.71
CA LYS A 19 2.57 45.49 -13.92
C LYS A 19 3.47 44.97 -12.78
N GLY A 20 3.93 45.85 -11.87
CA GLY A 20 4.86 45.45 -10.80
C GLY A 20 4.23 44.70 -9.64
N TRP A 21 3.06 45.11 -9.19
CA TRP A 21 2.43 44.57 -7.98
C TRP A 21 1.80 43.18 -8.16
N ARG A 22 1.34 42.84 -9.36
CA ARG A 22 0.78 41.51 -9.65
C ARG A 22 1.85 40.40 -9.66
N ARG A 23 3.09 40.71 -10.01
CA ARG A 23 4.19 39.71 -10.01
C ARG A 23 4.76 39.41 -8.62
N LEU A 24 4.76 40.39 -7.70
CA LEU A 24 5.21 40.16 -6.33
C LEU A 24 4.17 39.38 -5.52
N SER A 25 2.89 39.70 -5.66
CA SER A 25 1.82 39.01 -4.92
C SER A 25 1.65 37.54 -5.36
N SER A 26 1.91 37.23 -6.64
CA SER A 26 1.87 35.82 -7.11
C SER A 26 3.05 34.99 -6.61
N ARG A 27 4.25 35.57 -6.44
CA ARG A 27 5.42 34.86 -5.91
C ARG A 27 5.35 34.65 -4.38
N LEU A 28 4.84 35.63 -3.64
CA LEU A 28 4.68 35.52 -2.19
C LEU A 28 3.52 34.57 -1.81
N GLY A 29 2.42 34.62 -2.58
CA GLY A 29 1.28 33.70 -2.35
C GLY A 29 1.60 32.24 -2.65
N THR A 30 2.40 31.96 -3.68
CA THR A 30 2.81 30.57 -4.00
C THR A 30 3.82 30.00 -3.04
N SER A 31 4.80 30.80 -2.56
CA SER A 31 5.79 30.31 -1.60
C SER A 31 5.18 30.10 -0.20
N PHE A 32 4.34 31.02 0.27
CA PHE A 32 3.70 30.88 1.59
C PHE A 32 2.68 29.71 1.60
N GLY A 33 1.93 29.51 0.51
CA GLY A 33 1.03 28.37 0.34
C GLY A 33 1.77 27.03 0.26
N LEU A 34 2.91 27.00 -0.43
CA LEU A 34 3.73 25.78 -0.54
C LEU A 34 4.37 25.37 0.79
N TYR A 35 5.02 26.31 1.48
CA TYR A 35 5.69 26.03 2.77
C TYR A 35 4.68 25.82 3.90
N GLY A 36 3.60 26.57 3.96
CA GLY A 36 2.53 26.36 4.93
C GLY A 36 1.82 25.03 4.74
N GLY A 37 1.46 24.67 3.50
CA GLY A 37 0.84 23.39 3.17
C GLY A 37 1.75 22.20 3.45
N THR A 38 3.01 22.26 3.04
CA THR A 38 3.98 21.19 3.32
C THR A 38 4.26 21.02 4.82
N SER A 39 4.34 22.12 5.57
CA SER A 39 4.53 22.05 7.04
C SER A 39 3.33 21.45 7.76
N LEU A 40 2.11 21.79 7.34
CA LEU A 40 0.88 21.18 7.87
C LEU A 40 0.82 19.69 7.59
N ILE A 41 1.11 19.27 6.35
CA ILE A 41 1.14 17.86 5.97
C ILE A 41 2.23 17.11 6.75
N ALA A 42 3.44 17.67 6.82
CA ALA A 42 4.54 17.08 7.58
C ALA A 42 4.21 16.98 9.07
N GLY A 43 3.63 18.02 9.67
CA GLY A 43 3.17 18.02 11.06
C GLY A 43 2.09 16.96 11.32
N TYR A 44 1.07 16.90 10.46
CA TYR A 44 0.01 15.90 10.53
C TYR A 44 0.57 14.47 10.44
N LEU A 45 1.40 14.19 9.43
CA LEU A 45 2.02 12.88 9.26
C LEU A 45 2.95 12.52 10.42
N SER A 46 3.68 13.49 10.99
CA SER A 46 4.53 13.24 12.15
C SER A 46 3.70 12.85 13.37
N ILE A 47 2.61 13.55 13.64
CA ILE A 47 1.76 13.28 14.82
C ILE A 47 1.02 11.96 14.65
N ILE A 48 0.40 11.72 13.50
CA ILE A 48 -0.49 10.57 13.29
C ILE A 48 0.26 9.29 12.94
N VAL A 49 1.42 9.38 12.30
CA VAL A 49 2.16 8.21 11.80
C VAL A 49 3.48 8.02 12.55
N LEU A 50 4.36 9.05 12.55
CA LEU A 50 5.72 8.87 13.08
C LEU A 50 5.76 8.72 14.60
N ILE A 51 4.95 9.49 15.34
CA ILE A 51 4.94 9.41 16.82
C ILE A 51 4.43 8.04 17.30
N PRO A 52 3.28 7.49 16.84
CA PRO A 52 2.86 6.14 17.24
C PRO A 52 3.86 5.06 16.86
N ILE A 53 4.46 5.12 15.66
CA ILE A 53 5.50 4.18 15.23
C ILE A 53 6.72 4.27 16.15
N ALA A 54 7.19 5.47 16.44
CA ALA A 54 8.33 5.70 17.35
C ALA A 54 8.02 5.22 18.77
N ALA A 55 6.78 5.42 19.24
CA ALA A 55 6.35 4.95 20.55
C ALA A 55 6.37 3.42 20.65
N VAL A 56 5.86 2.71 19.65
CA VAL A 56 5.91 1.23 19.60
C VAL A 56 7.35 0.74 19.53
N ALA A 57 8.19 1.35 18.69
CA ALA A 57 9.60 0.99 18.56
C ALA A 57 10.37 1.28 19.86
N ALA A 58 10.14 2.42 20.47
CA ALA A 58 10.73 2.76 21.77
C ALA A 58 10.29 1.77 22.85
N HIS A 59 9.02 1.39 22.88
CA HIS A 59 8.50 0.39 23.82
C HIS A 59 9.13 -0.99 23.59
N GLY A 60 9.27 -1.43 22.34
CA GLY A 60 9.88 -2.72 22.01
C GLY A 60 11.37 -2.81 22.34
N VAL A 61 12.10 -1.68 22.31
CA VAL A 61 13.55 -1.65 22.57
C VAL A 61 13.89 -1.25 24.02
N SER A 62 13.04 -0.45 24.71
CA SER A 62 13.40 0.20 25.96
C SER A 62 12.92 -0.50 27.24
N LEU A 63 12.14 -1.59 27.16
CA LEU A 63 11.43 -2.05 28.34
C LEU A 63 12.09 -3.20 29.10
N SER A 64 12.98 -2.79 30.00
CA SER A 64 12.99 -3.27 31.39
C SER A 64 12.62 -2.12 32.32
N ILE A 65 11.44 -1.54 32.17
CA ILE A 65 10.95 -0.61 33.19
C ILE A 65 10.10 -1.40 34.16
N HIS A 66 10.73 -1.85 35.24
CA HIS A 66 10.03 -2.19 36.46
C HIS A 66 9.36 -0.89 36.95
N THR A 67 8.06 -0.93 36.91
CA THR A 67 7.12 0.13 37.22
C THR A 67 7.34 0.74 38.58
N GLN A 68 7.92 1.91 38.64
CA GLN A 68 7.68 2.87 39.71
C GLN A 68 7.52 4.27 39.09
N GLY A 69 6.29 4.57 38.63
CA GLY A 69 5.86 5.91 38.26
C GLY A 69 6.20 6.35 36.82
N TRP A 70 5.20 6.82 36.12
CA TRP A 70 5.25 7.34 34.74
C TRP A 70 6.27 8.46 34.49
N GLY A 71 6.75 9.14 35.53
CA GLY A 71 7.70 10.25 35.40
C GLY A 71 9.18 9.86 35.35
N ALA A 72 9.57 8.75 35.98
CA ALA A 72 10.98 8.31 36.04
C ALA A 72 11.38 7.50 34.79
N ALA A 73 10.42 6.86 34.15
CA ALA A 73 10.62 5.97 33.02
C ALA A 73 11.16 6.66 31.76
N PHE A 74 10.89 7.96 31.60
CA PHE A 74 11.26 8.72 30.39
C PHE A 74 12.74 9.12 30.33
N TRP A 75 13.46 9.13 31.45
CA TRP A 75 14.83 9.70 31.57
C TRP A 75 15.95 8.66 31.78
N HIS A 76 15.64 7.39 32.02
CA HIS A 76 16.65 6.34 32.22
C HIS A 76 16.58 5.28 31.11
N TRP A 77 17.07 5.63 29.93
CA TRP A 77 17.25 4.71 28.82
C TRP A 77 18.48 3.82 29.05
N HIS A 78 18.29 2.64 29.60
CA HIS A 78 19.31 1.58 29.57
C HIS A 78 19.25 0.85 28.23
N PHE A 79 19.81 1.48 27.20
CA PHE A 79 19.77 1.02 25.82
C PHE A 79 20.33 -0.40 25.62
N SER A 80 21.37 -0.79 26.40
CA SER A 80 22.00 -2.11 26.30
C SER A 80 21.15 -3.26 26.85
N ALA A 81 20.43 -3.04 27.95
CA ALA A 81 19.55 -4.04 28.54
C ALA A 81 18.28 -4.22 27.70
N GLY A 82 17.72 -3.12 27.16
CA GLY A 82 16.54 -3.13 26.31
C GLY A 82 16.79 -3.84 24.98
N PHE A 83 17.96 -3.71 24.38
CA PHE A 83 18.30 -4.40 23.14
C PHE A 83 18.42 -5.93 23.34
N GLY A 84 18.94 -6.37 24.47
CA GLY A 84 19.02 -7.81 24.81
C GLY A 84 17.63 -8.45 24.97
N THR A 85 16.71 -7.79 25.68
CA THR A 85 15.33 -8.27 25.84
C THR A 85 14.56 -8.23 24.52
N PHE A 86 14.71 -7.19 23.72
CA PHE A 86 14.14 -7.10 22.38
C PHE A 86 14.57 -8.29 21.52
N TRP A 87 15.87 -8.56 21.48
CA TRP A 87 16.41 -9.65 20.68
C TRP A 87 15.92 -11.02 21.18
N PHE A 88 15.87 -11.21 22.49
CA PHE A 88 15.33 -12.41 23.09
C PHE A 88 13.87 -12.64 22.68
N ASP A 89 13.02 -11.63 22.78
CA ASP A 89 11.58 -11.73 22.46
C ASP A 89 11.34 -12.03 20.97
N VAL A 90 12.08 -11.35 20.09
CA VAL A 90 11.95 -11.56 18.64
C VAL A 90 12.50 -12.91 18.19
N THR A 91 13.51 -13.46 18.89
CA THR A 91 14.12 -14.74 18.55
C THR A 91 13.43 -15.95 19.18
N GLN A 92 12.36 -15.75 19.95
CA GLN A 92 11.53 -16.86 20.42
C GLN A 92 11.03 -17.71 19.24
N PRO A 93 11.06 -19.04 19.33
CA PRO A 93 10.66 -19.93 18.24
C PRO A 93 9.26 -19.62 17.71
N ALA A 94 8.32 -19.26 18.59
CA ALA A 94 6.96 -18.89 18.24
C ALA A 94 6.91 -17.55 17.44
N ALA A 95 7.69 -16.54 17.85
CA ALA A 95 7.79 -15.26 17.16
C ALA A 95 8.40 -15.42 15.76
N ILE A 96 9.53 -16.15 15.66
CA ILE A 96 10.18 -16.42 14.36
C ILE A 96 9.24 -17.18 13.42
N SER A 97 8.53 -18.20 13.91
CA SER A 97 7.61 -19.00 13.09
C SER A 97 6.46 -18.13 12.57
N ALA A 98 5.89 -17.28 13.42
CA ALA A 98 4.81 -16.37 13.07
C ALA A 98 5.26 -15.30 12.05
N ILE A 99 6.41 -14.67 12.26
CA ILE A 99 6.99 -13.69 11.34
C ILE A 99 7.30 -14.36 9.99
N ARG A 100 7.95 -15.54 10.00
CA ARG A 100 8.27 -16.27 8.77
C ARG A 100 7.03 -16.66 7.98
N LEU A 101 5.99 -17.14 8.65
CA LEU A 101 4.71 -17.47 8.01
C LEU A 101 4.07 -16.22 7.37
N SER A 102 4.00 -15.10 8.12
CA SER A 102 3.44 -13.86 7.60
C SER A 102 4.20 -13.34 6.39
N LEU A 103 5.54 -13.35 6.43
CA LEU A 103 6.36 -12.92 5.30
C LEU A 103 6.15 -13.81 4.08
N TRP A 104 6.18 -15.12 4.27
CA TRP A 104 5.98 -16.08 3.18
C TRP A 104 4.60 -15.92 2.55
N LEU A 105 3.53 -15.88 3.35
CA LEU A 105 2.17 -15.68 2.85
C LEU A 105 2.03 -14.35 2.13
N SER A 106 2.48 -13.25 2.73
CA SER A 106 2.33 -11.91 2.15
C SER A 106 3.10 -11.76 0.83
N LEU A 107 4.31 -12.30 0.75
CA LEU A 107 5.11 -12.29 -0.50
C LEU A 107 4.45 -13.15 -1.58
N SER A 108 3.99 -14.37 -1.22
CA SER A 108 3.33 -15.27 -2.16
C SER A 108 2.03 -14.67 -2.70
N VAL A 109 1.20 -14.14 -1.80
CA VAL A 109 -0.05 -13.46 -2.15
C VAL A 109 0.19 -12.24 -3.02
N ALA A 110 1.16 -11.39 -2.67
CA ALA A 110 1.50 -10.23 -3.48
C ALA A 110 1.99 -10.61 -4.88
N ALA A 111 2.79 -11.68 -5.00
CA ALA A 111 3.26 -12.19 -6.29
C ALA A 111 2.10 -12.75 -7.15
N ILE A 112 1.23 -13.55 -6.55
CA ILE A 112 0.04 -14.07 -7.24
C ILE A 112 -0.86 -12.92 -7.68
N ASN A 113 -1.16 -11.98 -6.78
CA ASN A 113 -2.01 -10.84 -7.09
C ASN A 113 -1.37 -9.86 -8.09
N ALA A 114 -0.05 -9.76 -8.15
CA ALA A 114 0.62 -8.98 -9.20
C ALA A 114 0.34 -9.58 -10.59
N VAL A 115 0.40 -10.90 -10.73
CA VAL A 115 0.09 -11.58 -12.00
C VAL A 115 -1.40 -11.49 -12.33
N MET A 116 -2.27 -11.81 -11.36
CA MET A 116 -3.72 -11.75 -11.53
C MET A 116 -4.21 -10.32 -11.78
N GLY A 117 -3.60 -9.34 -11.09
CA GLY A 117 -3.91 -7.93 -11.27
C GLY A 117 -3.64 -7.43 -12.68
N VAL A 118 -2.55 -7.88 -13.30
CA VAL A 118 -2.26 -7.58 -14.72
C VAL A 118 -3.30 -8.22 -15.64
N ALA A 119 -3.60 -9.50 -15.43
CA ALA A 119 -4.58 -10.23 -16.26
C ALA A 119 -5.99 -9.60 -16.17
N ILE A 120 -6.43 -9.29 -14.96
CA ILE A 120 -7.73 -8.66 -14.71
C ILE A 120 -7.76 -7.22 -15.27
N ALA A 121 -6.71 -6.43 -15.03
CA ALA A 121 -6.62 -5.09 -15.57
C ALA A 121 -6.64 -5.09 -17.11
N TRP A 122 -5.99 -6.07 -17.74
CA TRP A 122 -6.02 -6.24 -19.18
C TRP A 122 -7.45 -6.41 -19.70
N VAL A 123 -8.20 -7.38 -19.14
CA VAL A 123 -9.61 -7.63 -19.50
C VAL A 123 -10.46 -6.38 -19.26
N LEU A 124 -10.28 -5.71 -18.11
CA LEU A 124 -11.04 -4.51 -17.77
C LEU A 124 -10.72 -3.30 -18.67
N VAL A 125 -9.53 -3.19 -19.22
CA VAL A 125 -9.15 -2.03 -20.04
C VAL A 125 -9.39 -2.29 -21.53
N ARG A 126 -9.00 -3.47 -22.03
CA ARG A 126 -8.98 -3.77 -23.46
C ARG A 126 -10.27 -4.42 -23.97
N ASP A 127 -10.98 -5.16 -23.12
CA ASP A 127 -12.18 -5.88 -23.56
C ASP A 127 -13.46 -5.10 -23.26
N LYS A 128 -14.42 -5.24 -24.19
CA LYS A 128 -15.79 -4.69 -24.07
C LYS A 128 -16.76 -5.86 -23.98
N PHE A 129 -17.35 -6.08 -22.81
CA PHE A 129 -18.32 -7.14 -22.59
C PHE A 129 -19.45 -6.67 -21.67
N PRO A 130 -20.65 -7.25 -21.78
CA PRO A 130 -21.76 -6.95 -20.88
C PRO A 130 -21.41 -7.43 -19.45
N GLY A 131 -21.77 -6.64 -18.44
CA GLY A 131 -21.47 -6.99 -17.04
C GLY A 131 -20.09 -6.56 -16.54
N LYS A 132 -19.30 -5.83 -17.31
CA LYS A 132 -18.01 -5.31 -16.89
C LYS A 132 -18.10 -4.51 -15.57
N TRP A 133 -19.12 -3.68 -15.41
CA TRP A 133 -19.38 -2.92 -14.20
C TRP A 133 -19.55 -3.83 -12.95
N PHE A 134 -20.18 -5.01 -13.14
CA PHE A 134 -20.35 -5.98 -12.06
C PHE A 134 -19.00 -6.58 -11.62
N LEU A 135 -18.14 -6.91 -12.60
CA LEU A 135 -16.79 -7.40 -12.31
C LEU A 135 -15.94 -6.34 -11.58
N GLU A 136 -16.04 -5.07 -12.01
CA GLU A 136 -15.38 -3.94 -11.32
C GLU A 136 -15.87 -3.80 -9.89
N ALA A 137 -17.19 -3.83 -9.66
CA ALA A 137 -17.78 -3.77 -8.34
C ALA A 137 -17.37 -4.98 -7.46
N PHE A 138 -17.28 -6.17 -8.03
CA PHE A 138 -16.85 -7.36 -7.32
C PHE A 138 -15.38 -7.30 -6.90
N ILE A 139 -14.50 -6.76 -7.76
CA ILE A 139 -13.10 -6.54 -7.44
C ILE A 139 -12.97 -5.54 -6.29
N ASP A 140 -13.82 -4.50 -6.24
CA ASP A 140 -13.76 -3.48 -5.19
C ASP A 140 -14.49 -3.91 -3.89
N LEU A 141 -15.20 -5.02 -3.90
CA LEU A 141 -15.94 -5.52 -2.74
C LEU A 141 -15.09 -5.61 -1.45
N PRO A 142 -13.81 -6.07 -1.49
CA PRO A 142 -12.96 -6.11 -0.30
C PRO A 142 -12.69 -4.74 0.33
N PHE A 143 -12.80 -3.64 -0.41
CA PHE A 143 -12.67 -2.28 0.16
C PHE A 143 -13.92 -1.87 0.96
N ALA A 144 -15.07 -2.37 0.59
CA ALA A 144 -16.35 -2.05 1.22
C ALA A 144 -16.65 -2.91 2.45
N LEU A 145 -16.07 -4.11 2.53
CA LEU A 145 -16.33 -5.05 3.62
C LEU A 145 -15.35 -4.86 4.78
N PRO A 146 -15.83 -4.84 6.04
CA PRO A 146 -14.98 -5.01 7.19
C PRO A 146 -14.24 -6.36 7.08
N THR A 147 -12.91 -6.36 7.31
CA THR A 147 -12.10 -7.57 7.07
C THR A 147 -12.50 -8.75 7.95
N ILE A 148 -13.01 -8.49 9.16
CA ILE A 148 -13.55 -9.54 10.02
C ILE A 148 -14.77 -10.24 9.38
N VAL A 149 -15.62 -9.51 8.65
CA VAL A 149 -16.77 -10.08 7.92
C VAL A 149 -16.28 -11.02 6.81
N VAL A 150 -15.21 -10.63 6.11
CA VAL A 150 -14.57 -11.52 5.14
C VAL A 150 -14.11 -12.82 5.81
N GLY A 151 -13.51 -12.74 7.00
CA GLY A 151 -13.12 -13.90 7.78
C GLY A 151 -14.29 -14.81 8.12
N VAL A 152 -15.44 -14.24 8.55
CA VAL A 152 -16.67 -15.01 8.82
C VAL A 152 -17.18 -15.71 7.56
N VAL A 153 -17.24 -15.00 6.44
CA VAL A 153 -17.69 -15.58 5.15
C VAL A 153 -16.78 -16.73 4.72
N LEU A 154 -15.47 -16.55 4.83
CA LEU A 154 -14.50 -17.59 4.47
C LEU A 154 -14.56 -18.79 5.42
N LEU A 155 -14.74 -18.55 6.73
CA LEU A 155 -14.95 -19.62 7.69
C LEU A 155 -16.23 -20.42 7.39
N PHE A 156 -17.29 -19.76 6.97
CA PHE A 156 -18.53 -20.41 6.55
C PHE A 156 -18.36 -21.22 5.26
N LEU A 157 -17.62 -20.67 4.27
CA LEU A 157 -17.39 -21.33 2.99
C LEU A 157 -16.35 -22.45 3.05
N TYR A 158 -15.31 -22.31 3.88
CA TYR A 158 -14.12 -23.16 3.91
C TYR A 158 -13.77 -23.67 5.31
N GLY A 159 -14.65 -23.56 6.27
CA GLY A 159 -14.48 -24.14 7.61
C GLY A 159 -15.00 -25.56 7.70
N THR A 160 -14.94 -26.11 8.91
CA THR A 160 -15.35 -27.52 9.20
C THR A 160 -16.78 -27.87 8.81
N ALA A 161 -17.69 -26.87 8.79
CA ALA A 161 -19.10 -27.02 8.37
C ALA A 161 -19.35 -26.52 6.95
N SER A 162 -18.34 -26.49 6.09
CA SER A 162 -18.39 -25.95 4.74
C SER A 162 -19.48 -26.62 3.86
N PRO A 163 -20.38 -25.84 3.24
CA PRO A 163 -21.35 -26.37 2.27
C PRO A 163 -20.66 -26.89 1.01
N LEU A 164 -19.43 -26.44 0.72
CA LEU A 164 -18.62 -26.87 -0.41
C LEU A 164 -17.87 -28.19 -0.14
N LYS A 165 -17.95 -28.70 1.10
CA LYS A 165 -17.19 -29.88 1.57
C LYS A 165 -15.67 -29.71 1.43
N ILE A 166 -15.18 -28.47 1.51
CA ILE A 166 -13.77 -28.12 1.46
C ILE A 166 -13.44 -27.51 2.82
N ASP A 167 -12.63 -28.20 3.60
CA ASP A 167 -12.18 -27.73 4.91
C ASP A 167 -10.75 -27.18 4.79
N LEU A 168 -10.63 -25.85 4.92
CA LEU A 168 -9.35 -25.14 4.94
C LEU A 168 -9.11 -24.46 6.29
N PHE A 169 -9.91 -24.77 7.31
CA PHE A 169 -9.72 -24.25 8.65
C PHE A 169 -8.35 -24.67 9.19
N GLU A 170 -7.67 -23.74 9.85
CA GLU A 170 -6.31 -23.92 10.38
C GLU A 170 -5.27 -24.38 9.34
N THR A 171 -5.47 -24.04 8.06
CA THR A 171 -4.51 -24.33 7.01
C THR A 171 -3.88 -23.07 6.45
N TRP A 172 -2.63 -23.16 5.99
CA TRP A 172 -1.97 -22.05 5.28
C TRP A 172 -2.68 -21.68 3.98
N MET A 173 -3.40 -22.63 3.35
CA MET A 173 -4.17 -22.40 2.13
C MET A 173 -5.41 -21.54 2.40
N GLY A 174 -6.11 -21.78 3.52
CA GLY A 174 -7.21 -20.92 3.96
C GLY A 174 -6.76 -19.48 4.21
N LEU A 175 -5.63 -19.30 4.88
CA LEU A 175 -5.02 -17.97 5.07
C LEU A 175 -4.65 -17.32 3.74
N MET A 176 -4.10 -18.09 2.81
CA MET A 176 -3.71 -17.57 1.48
C MET A 176 -4.93 -17.10 0.69
N ILE A 177 -6.02 -17.85 0.67
CA ILE A 177 -7.26 -17.47 -0.02
C ILE A 177 -7.84 -16.19 0.58
N ALA A 178 -7.86 -16.08 1.91
CA ALA A 178 -8.32 -14.88 2.58
C ALA A 178 -7.52 -13.65 2.18
N LEU A 179 -6.20 -13.76 2.20
CA LEU A 179 -5.29 -12.69 1.82
C LEU A 179 -5.37 -12.34 0.33
N LEU A 180 -5.48 -13.34 -0.56
CA LEU A 180 -5.65 -13.12 -2.00
C LEU A 180 -6.89 -12.29 -2.28
N PHE A 181 -8.02 -12.63 -1.67
CA PHE A 181 -9.27 -11.89 -1.82
C PHE A 181 -9.14 -10.44 -1.34
N VAL A 182 -8.66 -10.24 -0.11
CA VAL A 182 -8.57 -8.89 0.49
C VAL A 182 -7.59 -7.98 -0.24
N THR A 183 -6.53 -8.52 -0.83
CA THR A 183 -5.45 -7.72 -1.41
C THR A 183 -5.49 -7.63 -2.94
N LEU A 184 -6.36 -8.38 -3.62
CA LEU A 184 -6.51 -8.35 -5.07
C LEU A 184 -6.75 -6.95 -5.65
N PRO A 185 -7.68 -6.15 -5.10
CA PRO A 185 -7.98 -4.83 -5.67
C PRO A 185 -6.78 -3.90 -5.70
N PHE A 186 -5.83 -4.02 -4.76
CA PHE A 186 -4.63 -3.18 -4.73
C PHE A 186 -3.75 -3.40 -5.96
N SER A 187 -3.59 -4.64 -6.40
CA SER A 187 -2.81 -4.98 -7.61
C SER A 187 -3.55 -4.55 -8.88
N VAL A 188 -4.86 -4.80 -8.97
CA VAL A 188 -5.67 -4.40 -10.14
C VAL A 188 -5.67 -2.88 -10.30
N ARG A 189 -5.97 -2.13 -9.23
CA ARG A 189 -6.09 -0.68 -9.27
C ARG A 189 -4.75 0.05 -9.45
N ALA A 190 -3.62 -0.59 -9.15
CA ALA A 190 -2.30 -0.06 -9.49
C ALA A 190 -1.99 -0.15 -10.99
N VAL A 191 -2.38 -1.24 -11.64
CA VAL A 191 -2.05 -1.52 -13.05
C VAL A 191 -3.06 -0.90 -14.02
N GLN A 192 -4.35 -0.93 -13.70
CA GLN A 192 -5.45 -0.51 -14.57
C GLN A 192 -5.27 0.90 -15.17
N PRO A 193 -4.98 1.98 -14.39
CA PRO A 193 -4.85 3.32 -14.95
C PRO A 193 -3.63 3.46 -15.85
N VAL A 194 -2.53 2.78 -15.54
CA VAL A 194 -1.32 2.80 -16.38
C VAL A 194 -1.60 2.11 -17.70
N LEU A 195 -2.23 0.93 -17.68
CA LEU A 195 -2.62 0.24 -18.90
C LEU A 195 -3.62 1.04 -19.74
N ALA A 196 -4.54 1.77 -19.10
CA ALA A 196 -5.49 2.64 -19.80
C ALA A 196 -4.83 3.85 -20.47
N SER A 197 -3.70 4.32 -19.92
CA SER A 197 -2.94 5.44 -20.49
C SER A 197 -1.96 5.05 -21.60
N LEU A 198 -1.73 3.74 -21.81
CA LEU A 198 -0.89 3.26 -22.92
C LEU A 198 -1.64 3.40 -24.24
N ASP A 199 -1.05 4.19 -25.17
CA ASP A 199 -1.57 4.34 -26.51
C ASP A 199 -1.49 3.02 -27.26
N GLY A 200 -2.56 2.66 -27.96
CA GLY A 200 -2.59 1.46 -28.80
C GLY A 200 -1.65 1.51 -30.03
N GLU A 201 -1.00 2.63 -30.29
CA GLU A 201 -0.08 2.85 -31.42
C GLU A 201 1.10 1.87 -31.38
N SER A 202 1.74 1.69 -30.22
CA SER A 202 2.85 0.75 -30.05
C SER A 202 2.41 -0.70 -30.27
N GLU A 203 1.19 -1.05 -29.85
CA GLU A 203 0.60 -2.36 -30.11
C GLU A 203 0.27 -2.55 -31.61
N ALA A 204 -0.26 -1.50 -32.26
CA ALA A 204 -0.57 -1.52 -33.68
C ALA A 204 0.71 -1.63 -34.53
N ALA A 205 1.78 -0.89 -34.16
CA ALA A 205 3.07 -0.98 -34.82
C ALA A 205 3.67 -2.41 -34.71
N ALA A 206 3.62 -3.01 -33.51
CA ALA A 206 4.09 -4.38 -33.31
C ALA A 206 3.30 -5.39 -34.18
N LYS A 207 1.98 -5.23 -34.27
CA LYS A 207 1.11 -6.07 -35.12
C LYS A 207 1.43 -5.90 -36.60
N SER A 208 1.72 -4.67 -37.06
CA SER A 208 2.13 -4.38 -38.44
C SER A 208 3.46 -5.06 -38.83
N LEU A 209 4.34 -5.28 -37.84
CA LEU A 209 5.58 -6.04 -37.98
C LEU A 209 5.39 -7.56 -37.83
N GLY A 210 4.15 -8.04 -37.79
CA GLY A 210 3.82 -9.47 -37.70
C GLY A 210 3.89 -10.06 -36.29
N ALA A 211 3.96 -9.24 -35.23
CA ALA A 211 3.92 -9.76 -33.87
C ALA A 211 2.52 -10.24 -33.48
N GLY A 212 2.42 -11.49 -33.03
CA GLY A 212 1.19 -12.04 -32.47
C GLY A 212 0.84 -11.40 -31.11
N GLY A 213 -0.41 -11.52 -30.67
CA GLY A 213 -0.93 -10.87 -29.47
C GLY A 213 -0.12 -11.12 -28.20
N ILE A 214 0.26 -12.38 -27.92
CA ILE A 214 1.08 -12.72 -26.74
C ILE A 214 2.48 -12.07 -26.85
N ARG A 215 3.06 -12.07 -28.04
CA ARG A 215 4.39 -11.46 -28.27
C ARG A 215 4.34 -9.95 -28.08
N THR A 216 3.30 -9.30 -28.57
CA THR A 216 3.05 -7.86 -28.35
C THR A 216 2.87 -7.57 -26.87
N PHE A 217 2.07 -8.37 -26.15
CA PHE A 217 1.89 -8.20 -24.72
C PHE A 217 3.21 -8.30 -23.95
N VAL A 218 3.96 -9.39 -24.13
CA VAL A 218 5.19 -9.68 -23.35
C VAL A 218 6.32 -8.71 -23.66
N TRP A 219 6.48 -8.31 -24.94
CA TRP A 219 7.64 -7.52 -25.38
C TRP A 219 7.38 -6.01 -25.48
N VAL A 220 6.12 -5.58 -25.56
CA VAL A 220 5.76 -4.17 -25.70
C VAL A 220 5.01 -3.65 -24.49
N VAL A 221 3.91 -4.30 -24.12
CA VAL A 221 3.02 -3.80 -23.08
C VAL A 221 3.57 -4.08 -21.67
N LEU A 222 3.92 -5.32 -21.38
CA LEU A 222 4.37 -5.74 -20.04
C LEU A 222 5.60 -4.97 -19.54
N PRO A 223 6.64 -4.67 -20.34
CA PRO A 223 7.75 -3.84 -19.90
C PRO A 223 7.31 -2.45 -19.43
N SER A 224 6.37 -1.83 -20.13
CA SER A 224 5.83 -0.52 -19.76
C SER A 224 4.98 -0.57 -18.47
N LEU A 225 4.39 -1.72 -18.15
CA LEU A 225 3.60 -1.92 -16.95
C LEU A 225 4.43 -2.30 -15.71
N TRP A 226 5.69 -2.73 -15.86
CA TRP A 226 6.51 -3.19 -14.73
C TRP A 226 6.52 -2.25 -13.52
N PRO A 227 6.66 -0.92 -13.66
CA PRO A 227 6.63 -0.02 -12.51
C PRO A 227 5.31 -0.07 -11.76
N ALA A 228 4.18 -0.17 -12.49
CA ALA A 228 2.84 -0.28 -11.90
C ALA A 228 2.62 -1.66 -11.24
N VAL A 229 3.10 -2.73 -11.86
CA VAL A 229 3.04 -4.10 -11.31
C VAL A 229 3.81 -4.19 -10.00
N LEU A 230 5.02 -3.63 -9.94
CA LEU A 230 5.81 -3.59 -8.71
C LEU A 230 5.17 -2.69 -7.65
N GLY A 231 4.54 -1.59 -8.05
CA GLY A 231 3.74 -0.75 -7.15
C GLY A 231 2.57 -1.51 -6.56
N GLY A 232 1.80 -2.22 -7.39
CA GLY A 232 0.69 -3.08 -6.98
C GLY A 232 1.14 -4.23 -6.08
N PHE A 233 2.26 -4.88 -6.40
CA PHE A 233 2.89 -5.88 -5.54
C PHE A 233 3.21 -5.31 -4.15
N GLY A 234 3.87 -4.14 -4.09
CA GLY A 234 4.22 -3.49 -2.83
C GLY A 234 3.00 -3.14 -1.98
N LEU A 235 1.93 -2.62 -2.61
CA LEU A 235 0.67 -2.30 -1.94
C LEU A 235 -0.03 -3.57 -1.42
N ALA A 236 -0.13 -4.62 -2.24
CA ALA A 236 -0.72 -5.89 -1.85
C ALA A 236 0.09 -6.55 -0.71
N PHE A 237 1.42 -6.51 -0.78
CA PHE A 237 2.29 -6.99 0.28
C PHE A 237 2.07 -6.23 1.59
N ALA A 238 2.11 -4.89 1.55
CA ALA A 238 1.91 -4.06 2.75
C ALA A 238 0.54 -4.28 3.38
N ARG A 239 -0.48 -4.51 2.56
CA ARG A 239 -1.83 -4.83 3.03
C ARG A 239 -1.91 -6.24 3.62
N ALA A 240 -1.28 -7.23 2.97
CA ALA A 240 -1.30 -8.63 3.40
C ALA A 240 -0.57 -8.84 4.73
N ILE A 241 0.61 -8.24 4.91
CA ILE A 241 1.42 -8.45 6.12
C ILE A 241 0.78 -7.87 7.38
N GLY A 242 -0.01 -6.79 7.23
CA GLY A 242 -0.76 -6.16 8.32
C GLY A 242 -2.17 -6.72 8.51
N GLU A 243 -2.59 -7.73 7.71
CA GLU A 243 -3.95 -8.25 7.82
C GLU A 243 -4.11 -9.06 9.12
N PHE A 244 -5.23 -8.81 9.80
CA PHE A 244 -5.62 -9.51 11.02
C PHE A 244 -7.07 -10.03 10.92
N GLY A 245 -8.01 -9.17 10.53
CA GLY A 245 -9.44 -9.46 10.64
C GLY A 245 -9.88 -10.68 9.83
N SER A 246 -9.48 -10.75 8.54
CA SER A 246 -9.93 -11.84 7.66
C SER A 246 -9.29 -13.18 7.98
N ILE A 247 -8.08 -13.16 8.56
CA ILE A 247 -7.32 -14.38 8.85
C ILE A 247 -7.51 -14.88 10.28
N SER A 248 -7.88 -14.01 11.24
CA SER A 248 -7.96 -14.37 12.67
C SER A 248 -8.96 -15.51 12.94
N LEU A 249 -10.06 -15.52 12.20
CA LEU A 249 -11.10 -16.54 12.38
C LEU A 249 -10.75 -17.87 11.70
N ILE A 250 -10.08 -17.84 10.55
CA ILE A 250 -9.72 -19.07 9.82
C ILE A 250 -8.41 -19.67 10.30
N ALA A 251 -7.59 -18.91 11.02
CA ALA A 251 -6.31 -19.36 11.57
C ALA A 251 -6.43 -20.26 12.81
N GLY A 252 -7.60 -20.27 13.48
CA GLY A 252 -7.87 -21.17 14.61
C GLY A 252 -7.10 -20.88 15.91
N GLY A 253 -6.42 -19.74 16.05
CA GLY A 253 -5.82 -19.31 17.31
C GLY A 253 -4.32 -19.64 17.47
N LEU A 254 -3.95 -20.68 18.22
CA LEU A 254 -2.56 -21.03 18.52
C LEU A 254 -2.16 -22.29 17.74
N GLY A 255 -1.18 -22.16 16.82
CA GLY A 255 -0.73 -23.32 16.05
C GLY A 255 0.20 -22.95 14.89
N ARG A 256 0.37 -23.88 13.95
CA ARG A 256 1.23 -23.71 12.76
C ARG A 256 0.75 -22.62 11.80
N THR A 257 -0.48 -22.14 11.97
CA THR A 257 -1.14 -21.09 11.16
C THR A 257 -1.17 -19.73 11.86
N THR A 258 -0.49 -19.60 13.00
CA THR A 258 -0.41 -18.30 13.70
C THR A 258 0.46 -17.33 12.92
N THR A 259 -0.16 -16.30 12.36
CA THR A 259 0.54 -15.18 11.71
C THR A 259 1.10 -14.21 12.74
N ALA A 260 2.02 -13.33 12.33
CA ALA A 260 2.60 -12.33 13.23
C ALA A 260 1.53 -11.41 13.85
N SER A 261 0.52 -11.02 13.08
CA SER A 261 -0.59 -10.18 13.57
C SER A 261 -1.40 -10.91 14.67
N ASN A 262 -1.72 -12.20 14.45
CA ASN A 262 -2.39 -13.04 15.45
C ASN A 262 -1.51 -13.29 16.68
N TYR A 263 -0.21 -13.51 16.49
CA TYR A 263 0.73 -13.70 17.57
C TYR A 263 0.84 -12.46 18.45
N ILE A 264 0.99 -11.27 17.84
CA ILE A 264 1.01 -9.98 18.54
C ILE A 264 -0.30 -9.78 19.32
N TYR A 265 -1.44 -10.07 18.69
CA TYR A 265 -2.73 -9.97 19.35
C TYR A 265 -2.82 -10.89 20.58
N ASN A 266 -2.40 -12.14 20.46
CA ASN A 266 -2.39 -13.10 21.58
C ASN A 266 -1.48 -12.64 22.73
N LEU A 267 -0.31 -12.05 22.42
CA LEU A 267 0.55 -11.45 23.43
C LEU A 267 -0.14 -10.30 24.17
N THR A 268 -0.87 -9.44 23.45
CA THR A 268 -1.62 -8.35 24.10
C THR A 268 -2.76 -8.85 24.97
N GLN A 269 -3.45 -9.92 24.58
CA GLN A 269 -4.48 -10.57 25.40
C GLN A 269 -3.89 -11.21 26.67
N GLY A 270 -2.66 -11.68 26.60
CA GLY A 270 -1.89 -12.16 27.73
C GLY A 270 -1.22 -11.08 28.57
N PHE A 271 -1.49 -9.80 28.33
CA PHE A 271 -0.86 -8.63 28.98
C PHE A 271 0.68 -8.58 28.83
N LEU A 272 1.23 -9.26 27.82
CA LEU A 272 2.65 -9.28 27.50
C LEU A 272 3.01 -8.12 26.53
N TRP A 273 2.76 -6.89 26.97
CA TRP A 273 2.87 -5.70 26.12
C TRP A 273 4.26 -5.46 25.55
N THR A 274 5.32 -5.77 26.33
CA THR A 274 6.71 -5.62 25.92
C THR A 274 7.05 -6.57 24.77
N ASN A 275 6.68 -7.84 24.91
CA ASN A 275 6.90 -8.87 23.90
C ASN A 275 6.10 -8.53 22.61
N ALA A 276 4.84 -8.08 22.78
CA ALA A 276 4.01 -7.63 21.65
C ALA A 276 4.67 -6.45 20.91
N ALA A 277 5.20 -5.46 21.64
CA ALA A 277 5.88 -4.32 21.06
C ALA A 277 7.20 -4.70 20.35
N ALA A 278 7.98 -5.63 20.91
CA ALA A 278 9.21 -6.13 20.29
C ALA A 278 8.91 -6.81 18.93
N VAL A 279 7.95 -7.74 18.90
CA VAL A 279 7.57 -8.44 17.67
C VAL A 279 6.95 -7.51 16.66
N SER A 280 6.11 -6.54 17.10
CA SER A 280 5.54 -5.51 16.23
C SER A 280 6.60 -4.65 15.58
N THR A 281 7.63 -4.23 16.35
CA THR A 281 8.76 -3.44 15.84
C THR A 281 9.56 -4.23 14.81
N ALA A 282 9.86 -5.50 15.07
CA ALA A 282 10.55 -6.37 14.12
C ALA A 282 9.75 -6.53 12.81
N LEU A 283 8.44 -6.79 12.92
CA LEU A 283 7.56 -6.91 11.75
C LEU A 283 7.50 -5.61 10.95
N LEU A 284 7.41 -4.47 11.63
CA LEU A 284 7.39 -3.14 11.01
C LEU A 284 8.69 -2.87 10.24
N VAL A 285 9.84 -3.13 10.85
CA VAL A 285 11.14 -2.92 10.19
C VAL A 285 11.26 -3.81 8.96
N LEU A 286 10.93 -5.11 9.08
CA LEU A 286 10.98 -6.04 7.96
C LEU A 286 10.03 -5.65 6.83
N SER A 287 8.80 -5.28 7.14
CA SER A 287 7.83 -4.84 6.13
C SER A 287 8.25 -3.55 5.44
N LEU A 288 8.80 -2.60 6.19
CA LEU A 288 9.31 -1.34 5.64
C LEU A 288 10.51 -1.58 4.71
N LEU A 289 11.45 -2.45 5.09
CA LEU A 289 12.60 -2.82 4.25
C LEU A 289 12.16 -3.42 2.91
N ILE A 290 11.17 -4.34 2.93
CA ILE A 290 10.65 -4.96 1.72
C ILE A 290 9.92 -3.91 0.86
N LEU A 291 9.11 -3.03 1.47
CA LEU A 291 8.42 -1.96 0.77
C LEU A 291 9.39 -0.96 0.13
N ILE A 292 10.45 -0.57 0.84
CA ILE A 292 11.52 0.28 0.28
C ILE A 292 12.21 -0.42 -0.88
N ALA A 293 12.56 -1.70 -0.73
CA ALA A 293 13.22 -2.47 -1.78
C ALA A 293 12.36 -2.54 -3.06
N THR A 294 11.07 -2.84 -2.93
CA THR A 294 10.14 -2.88 -4.07
C THR A 294 9.99 -1.51 -4.74
N ASN A 295 9.86 -0.44 -3.96
CA ASN A 295 9.77 0.92 -4.49
C ASN A 295 11.06 1.39 -5.19
N VAL A 296 12.23 1.06 -4.63
CA VAL A 296 13.52 1.38 -5.26
C VAL A 296 13.66 0.61 -6.57
N LEU A 297 13.28 -0.66 -6.59
CA LEU A 297 13.30 -1.47 -7.80
C LEU A 297 12.36 -0.90 -8.87
N ALA A 298 11.13 -0.54 -8.51
CA ALA A 298 10.16 0.08 -9.42
C ALA A 298 10.72 1.38 -10.04
N ARG A 299 11.30 2.26 -9.21
CA ARG A 299 11.91 3.52 -9.68
C ARG A 299 13.13 3.28 -10.59
N ARG A 300 13.96 2.27 -10.30
CA ARG A 300 15.12 1.92 -11.17
C ARG A 300 14.66 1.44 -12.53
N ILE A 301 13.64 0.60 -12.59
CA ILE A 301 13.08 0.11 -13.86
C ILE A 301 12.46 1.27 -14.63
N GLN A 302 11.65 2.12 -13.97
CA GLN A 302 11.06 3.29 -14.62
C GLN A 302 12.11 4.21 -15.26
N ARG A 303 13.23 4.47 -14.57
CA ARG A 303 14.34 5.30 -15.12
C ARG A 303 15.05 4.67 -16.32
N ARG A 304 15.03 3.34 -16.44
CA ARG A 304 15.62 2.65 -17.60
C ARG A 304 14.69 2.62 -18.80
N LEU A 305 13.38 2.78 -18.58
CA LEU A 305 12.35 2.79 -19.64
C LEU A 305 12.02 4.22 -20.10
N ALA A 306 12.41 5.23 -19.34
CA ALA A 306 12.29 6.62 -19.77
C ALA A 306 13.33 6.90 -20.87
N PRO A 307 12.89 7.51 -22.01
CA PRO A 307 13.76 7.83 -23.15
C PRO A 307 14.85 8.86 -22.79
#